data_0c109ccd7b929d596252b460b8607584
#
_entry.id   0c109ccd7b929d596252b460b8607584
#
_cell.length_a   1.000
_cell.length_b   1.000
_cell.length_c   1.000
_cell.angle_alpha   90.00
_cell.angle_beta   90.00
_cell.angle_gamma   90.00
#
_symmetry.space_group_name_H-M   'P 1'
#
loop_
_entity.id
_entity.type
_entity.pdbx_description
1 polymer ?
#
loop_
_entity_poly.entity_id
_entity_poly.type
_entity_poly.pdbx_seq_one_letter_code
_entity_poly.pdbx_strand_id
1 'polypeptide(L)' 'MGQELLALDLAEELNDRKNLSLYLRYARCYPEPFLRKVLGEVKEIPEERIKKSKAALFIYLVKKYAENKRAS' A
#
# COMPACT_ATOMS: atom_id res chain seq x y z
N MET A 1 -14.08 -4.41 -10.80
CA MET A 1 -13.48 -3.38 -11.63
C MET A 1 -12.71 -2.33 -10.85
N GLY A 2 -13.30 -1.76 -9.80
CA GLY A 2 -12.60 -0.79 -8.98
C GLY A 2 -11.32 -1.32 -8.35
N GLN A 3 -11.29 -2.61 -8.02
CA GLN A 3 -10.12 -3.24 -7.39
C GLN A 3 -8.91 -3.27 -8.31
N GLU A 4 -9.13 -3.51 -9.58
CA GLU A 4 -8.05 -3.55 -10.55
C GLU A 4 -7.43 -2.17 -10.75
N LEU A 5 -8.29 -1.14 -10.84
CA LEU A 5 -7.81 0.22 -10.97
C LEU A 5 -7.04 0.66 -9.74
N LEU A 6 -7.54 0.30 -8.56
CA LEU A 6 -6.85 0.61 -7.31
C LEU A 6 -5.47 -0.05 -7.28
N ALA A 7 -5.39 -1.32 -7.66
CA ALA A 7 -4.13 -2.04 -7.67
C ALA A 7 -3.13 -1.41 -8.64
N LEU A 8 -3.59 -0.99 -9.81
CA LEU A 8 -2.74 -0.31 -10.79
C LEU A 8 -2.25 1.03 -10.24
N ASP A 9 -3.14 1.79 -9.61
CA ASP A 9 -2.76 3.06 -9.00
C ASP A 9 -1.67 2.85 -7.93
N LEU A 10 -1.86 1.86 -7.08
CA LEU A 10 -0.87 1.55 -6.03
C LEU A 10 0.47 1.18 -6.64
N ALA A 11 0.45 0.30 -7.63
CA ALA A 11 1.68 -0.15 -8.28
C ALA A 11 2.42 1.00 -8.96
N GLU A 12 1.69 1.91 -9.59
CA GLU A 12 2.29 3.06 -10.25
C GLU A 12 2.82 4.08 -9.26
N GLU A 13 2.03 4.42 -8.24
CA GLU A 13 2.43 5.40 -7.24
C GLU A 13 3.63 4.93 -6.43
N LEU A 14 3.73 3.62 -6.22
CA LEU A 14 4.84 3.05 -5.47
C LEU A 14 5.99 2.62 -6.39
N ASN A 15 5.85 2.83 -7.69
CA ASN A 15 6.84 2.46 -8.69
C ASN A 15 7.23 0.99 -8.57
N ASP A 16 6.24 0.12 -8.47
CA ASP A 16 6.43 -1.29 -8.21
C ASP A 16 5.49 -2.16 -9.04
N ARG A 17 5.44 -1.91 -10.33
CA ARG A 17 4.55 -2.63 -11.25
C ARG A 17 4.78 -4.14 -11.29
N LYS A 18 5.99 -4.57 -11.05
CA LYS A 18 6.32 -5.99 -11.06
C LYS A 18 5.58 -6.76 -9.96
N ASN A 19 5.11 -6.08 -8.93
CA ASN A 19 4.35 -6.68 -7.85
C ASN A 19 2.85 -6.41 -7.95
N LEU A 20 2.35 -6.19 -9.15
CA LEU A 20 0.94 -5.90 -9.36
C LEU A 20 0.02 -6.97 -8.73
N SER A 21 0.39 -8.25 -8.81
CA SER A 21 -0.43 -9.31 -8.22
C SER A 21 -0.58 -9.14 -6.70
N LEU A 22 0.46 -8.64 -6.02
CA LEU A 22 0.39 -8.35 -4.59
C LEU A 22 -0.63 -7.24 -4.32
N TYR A 23 -0.59 -6.17 -5.12
CA TYR A 23 -1.52 -5.06 -4.95
C TYR A 23 -2.95 -5.45 -5.29
N LEU A 24 -3.13 -6.36 -6.25
CA LEU A 24 -4.46 -6.91 -6.54
C LEU A 24 -5.00 -7.66 -5.33
N ARG A 25 -4.16 -8.44 -4.68
CA ARG A 25 -4.56 -9.16 -3.46
C ARG A 25 -4.95 -8.19 -2.37
N TYR A 26 -4.16 -7.15 -2.16
CA TYR A 26 -4.46 -6.14 -1.15
C TYR A 26 -5.77 -5.42 -1.48
N ALA A 27 -5.99 -5.08 -2.75
CA ALA A 27 -7.21 -4.40 -3.16
C ALA A 27 -8.46 -5.25 -2.91
N ARG A 28 -8.31 -6.57 -2.91
CA ARG A 28 -9.43 -7.48 -2.60
C ARG A 28 -9.62 -7.68 -1.11
N CYS A 29 -8.53 -7.64 -0.34
CA CYS A 29 -8.57 -7.96 1.09
C CYS A 29 -8.84 -6.76 1.98
N TYR A 30 -8.52 -5.56 1.53
CA TYR A 30 -8.64 -4.36 2.35
C TYR A 30 -9.53 -3.31 1.67
N PRO A 31 -10.26 -2.50 2.46
CA PRO A 31 -11.06 -1.42 1.87
C PRO A 31 -10.19 -0.39 1.16
N GLU A 32 -10.71 0.16 0.07
CA GLU A 32 -9.99 1.17 -0.69
C GLU A 32 -9.59 2.39 0.17
N PRO A 33 -10.50 2.96 1.01
CA PRO A 33 -10.11 4.11 1.82
C PRO A 33 -8.92 3.84 2.72
N PHE A 34 -8.82 2.62 3.25
CA PHE A 34 -7.68 2.22 4.09
C PHE A 34 -6.39 2.23 3.29
N LEU A 35 -6.40 1.60 2.11
CA LEU A 35 -5.20 1.52 1.28
C LEU A 35 -4.77 2.89 0.78
N ARG A 36 -5.71 3.74 0.42
CA ARG A 36 -5.39 5.09 -0.03
C ARG A 36 -4.83 5.95 1.10
N LYS A 37 -5.33 5.74 2.33
CA LYS A 37 -4.79 6.44 3.48
C LYS A 37 -3.33 6.05 3.73
N VAL A 38 -3.03 4.76 3.67
CA VAL A 38 -1.66 4.29 3.84
C VAL A 38 -0.75 4.84 2.74
N LEU A 39 -1.24 4.83 1.50
CA LEU A 39 -0.50 5.39 0.38
C LEU A 39 -0.19 6.86 0.62
N GLY A 40 -1.17 7.63 1.10
CA GLY A 40 -0.98 9.04 1.42
C GLY A 40 0.11 9.25 2.45
N GLU A 41 0.14 8.42 3.49
CA GLU A 41 1.17 8.50 4.53
C GLU A 41 2.55 8.22 3.96
N VAL A 42 2.66 7.21 3.08
CA VAL A 42 3.93 6.89 2.44
C VAL A 42 4.42 8.04 1.57
N LYS A 43 3.51 8.68 0.84
CA LYS A 43 3.87 9.78 -0.05
C LYS A 43 4.33 11.02 0.73
N GLU A 44 3.89 11.18 1.96
CA GLU A 44 4.30 12.30 2.80
C GLU A 44 5.69 12.14 3.40
N ILE A 45 6.19 10.90 3.45
CA ILE A 45 7.51 10.65 4.02
C ILE A 45 8.59 11.02 3.00
N PRO A 46 9.56 11.88 3.37
CA PRO A 46 10.66 12.24 2.47
C PRO A 46 11.45 11.02 2.05
N GLU A 47 11.87 10.98 0.80
CA GLU A 47 12.65 9.86 0.27
C GLU A 47 13.89 9.57 1.09
N GLU A 48 14.50 10.61 1.64
CA GLU A 48 15.69 10.50 2.48
C GLU A 48 15.47 9.62 3.69
N ARG A 49 14.23 9.53 4.18
CA ARG A 49 13.89 8.73 5.35
C ARG A 49 13.47 7.32 5.00
N ILE A 50 13.26 7.05 3.73
CA ILE A 50 12.84 5.73 3.28
C ILE A 50 14.09 4.88 3.09
N LYS A 51 14.24 3.86 3.93
CA LYS A 51 15.45 3.03 3.94
C LYS A 51 15.52 2.07 2.76
N LYS A 52 14.40 1.53 2.33
CA LYS A 52 14.39 0.55 1.23
C LYS A 52 13.68 1.11 0.02
N SER A 53 12.36 1.21 0.08
CA SER A 53 11.56 1.74 -1.02
C SER A 53 10.20 2.13 -0.48
N LYS A 54 9.48 2.95 -1.25
CA LYS A 54 8.11 3.32 -0.90
C LYS A 54 7.23 2.09 -0.85
N ALA A 55 7.44 1.16 -1.79
CA ALA A 55 6.66 -0.07 -1.83
C ALA A 55 6.86 -0.90 -0.56
N ALA A 56 8.11 -1.06 -0.12
CA ALA A 56 8.40 -1.81 1.09
C ALA A 56 7.76 -1.16 2.31
N LEU A 57 7.81 0.16 2.39
CA LEU A 57 7.19 0.90 3.49
C LEU A 57 5.68 0.75 3.47
N PHE A 58 5.07 0.85 2.28
CA PHE A 58 3.63 0.67 2.13
C PHE A 58 3.19 -0.70 2.64
N ILE A 59 3.87 -1.75 2.21
CA ILE A 59 3.57 -3.12 2.61
C ILE A 59 3.70 -3.27 4.12
N TYR A 60 4.77 -2.73 4.68
CA TYR A 60 4.99 -2.77 6.13
C TYR A 60 3.84 -2.10 6.88
N LEU A 61 3.43 -0.91 6.45
CA LEU A 61 2.37 -0.18 7.14
C LEU A 61 1.02 -0.86 7.01
N VAL A 62 0.71 -1.44 5.85
CA VAL A 62 -0.54 -2.18 5.68
C VAL A 62 -0.60 -3.33 6.67
N LYS A 63 0.47 -4.09 6.78
CA LYS A 63 0.53 -5.22 7.71
C LYS A 63 0.45 -4.76 9.16
N LYS A 64 1.17 -3.71 9.49
CA LYS A 64 1.17 -3.18 10.85
C LYS A 64 -0.21 -2.72 11.29
N TYR A 65 -0.89 -1.96 10.43
CA TYR A 65 -2.23 -1.45 10.77
C TYR A 65 -3.26 -2.59 10.83
N ALA A 66 -3.14 -3.57 9.94
CA ALA A 66 -4.03 -4.72 9.96
C ALA A 66 -3.86 -5.53 11.25
N GLU A 67 -2.63 -5.72 11.71
CA GLU A 67 -2.35 -6.43 12.95
C GLU A 67 -2.90 -5.68 14.16
N ASN A 68 -2.70 -4.36 14.20
CA ASN A 68 -3.21 -3.55 15.29
C ASN A 68 -4.73 -3.63 15.37
N LYS A 69 -5.40 -3.64 14.23
CA LYS A 69 -6.84 -3.74 14.19
C LYS A 69 -7.32 -5.08 14.71
N ARG A 70 -6.58 -6.15 14.45
CA ARG A 70 -6.91 -7.48 14.97
C ARG A 70 -6.68 -7.60 16.45
N ALA A 71 -5.66 -6.93 16.96
CA ALA A 71 -5.31 -6.99 18.38
C ALA A 71 -6.32 -6.29 19.26
N SER A 72 -7.08 -5.37 18.69
CA SER A 72 -8.12 -4.68 19.44
C SER A 72 -9.45 -5.42 19.38
#